data_15c01d6646dfb576978126d8526928a5
#
_entry.id   15c01d6646dfb576978126d8526928a5
#
_cell.length_a   1.000
_cell.length_b   1.000
_cell.length_c   1.000
_cell.angle_alpha   90.00
_cell.angle_beta   90.00
_cell.angle_gamma   90.00
#
_symmetry.space_group_name_H-M   'P 1'
#
loop_
_entity.id
_entity.type
_entity.pdbx_description
1 polymer ?
#
loop_
_entity_poly.entity_id
_entity_poly.type
_entity_poly.pdbx_seq_one_letter_code
_entity_poly.pdbx_strand_id
1 'polypeptide(L)'
;MVRNHDPGKLPGGKIIAPYSKGQLYNRPAFSIVARKSRGITKPKDLEGKKLGAPAADGAYAQWKIFVQANNMDASKVTIENIGFPVREPMLQTGQVEAITGFSFSSFINLKSMGVPAGDLVVMLMADHGVNLYGNAVFVNPKFAADEPEAVRGFLRALVKGIKDTVKDPDAAVDTVLKRDDVASKPVELERLRMAIHDNILTPEVNADGYGAVRMDRLAQSIDQIALTYDFKNGKPKGPEVFDASFLPPAAERKVN
;
A
#
# COMPACT_ATOMS: atom_id res chain seq x y z
N MET A 1 7.57 3.68 1.71
CA MET A 1 8.53 4.46 0.88
C MET A 1 8.76 5.90 1.35
N VAL A 2 8.24 6.27 2.49
CA VAL A 2 8.55 7.56 3.16
C VAL A 2 9.95 7.56 3.80
N ARG A 3 10.63 6.41 3.80
CA ARG A 3 11.93 6.21 4.46
C ARG A 3 13.08 7.09 3.98
N ASN A 4 13.01 7.67 2.79
CA ASN A 4 14.10 8.46 2.22
C ASN A 4 13.79 9.94 2.07
N HIS A 5 12.72 10.42 2.70
CA HIS A 5 12.45 11.84 2.72
C HIS A 5 13.25 12.49 3.86
N ASP A 6 14.58 12.52 3.69
CA ASP A 6 15.42 13.54 4.29
C ASP A 6 15.23 14.81 3.44
N PRO A 7 14.55 15.85 3.93
CA PRO A 7 14.35 17.08 3.16
C PRO A 7 15.67 17.73 2.71
N GLY A 8 16.80 17.29 3.28
CA GLY A 8 18.16 17.73 2.88
C GLY A 8 18.83 16.88 1.80
N LYS A 9 18.27 15.71 1.43
CA LYS A 9 18.90 14.81 0.44
C LYS A 9 18.15 14.65 -0.86
N LEU A 10 16.83 14.89 -0.87
CA LEU A 10 16.09 15.05 -2.12
C LEU A 10 15.93 16.56 -2.32
N PRO A 11 16.36 17.13 -3.44
CA PRO A 11 16.12 18.54 -3.71
C PRO A 11 14.61 18.76 -3.72
N GLY A 12 14.07 19.06 -2.54
CA GLY A 12 12.73 19.56 -2.26
C GLY A 12 11.57 18.90 -3.00
N GLY A 13 11.47 17.54 -3.07
CA GLY A 13 10.34 16.86 -3.70
C GLY A 13 9.06 17.02 -2.89
N LYS A 14 8.00 17.61 -3.47
CA LYS A 14 6.67 17.65 -2.86
C LYS A 14 5.85 16.45 -3.32
N ILE A 15 5.13 15.84 -2.39
CA ILE A 15 4.10 14.85 -2.72
C ILE A 15 2.92 15.60 -3.33
N ILE A 16 2.60 15.33 -4.60
CA ILE A 16 1.51 16.00 -5.31
C ILE A 16 0.20 15.27 -5.16
N ALA A 17 0.25 13.96 -4.96
CA ALA A 17 -0.90 13.12 -4.64
C ALA A 17 -0.42 11.90 -3.86
N PRO A 18 -1.22 11.33 -2.94
CA PRO A 18 -0.82 10.17 -2.16
C PRO A 18 -0.80 8.88 -2.98
N TYR A 19 -0.62 8.98 -4.28
CA TYR A 19 -0.73 7.88 -5.21
C TYR A 19 0.54 7.74 -5.99
N SER A 20 1.07 6.58 -5.94
CA SER A 20 2.36 6.32 -6.54
C SER A 20 2.29 6.13 -8.02
N LYS A 21 3.38 6.26 -8.59
CA LYS A 21 3.95 5.65 -9.79
C LYS A 21 3.16 4.46 -10.38
N GLY A 22 1.85 4.67 -10.65
CA GLY A 22 0.99 3.65 -11.24
C GLY A 22 0.11 2.87 -10.26
N GLN A 23 0.21 3.12 -8.96
CA GLN A 23 -0.68 2.54 -7.95
C GLN A 23 -1.31 3.67 -7.14
N LEU A 24 -2.62 3.75 -7.17
CA LEU A 24 -3.40 4.80 -6.54
C LEU A 24 -4.10 4.24 -5.33
N TYR A 25 -3.33 3.95 -4.31
CA TYR A 25 -3.89 3.39 -3.09
C TYR A 25 -4.16 4.48 -2.06
N ASN A 26 -5.41 4.75 -1.79
CA ASN A 26 -5.81 5.55 -0.64
C ASN A 26 -5.44 4.81 0.66
N ARG A 27 -5.54 3.49 0.65
CA ARG A 27 -5.08 2.60 1.72
C ARG A 27 -3.90 1.74 1.21
N PRO A 28 -2.79 1.62 1.96
CA PRO A 28 -1.70 0.75 1.57
C PRO A 28 -2.14 -0.71 1.53
N ALA A 29 -1.59 -1.49 0.61
CA ALA A 29 -1.83 -2.92 0.54
C ALA A 29 -1.01 -3.73 1.56
N PHE A 30 -0.36 -3.07 2.52
CA PHE A 30 0.43 -3.72 3.56
C PHE A 30 -0.43 -4.66 4.38
N SER A 31 0.00 -5.89 4.51
CA SER A 31 -0.73 -6.94 5.21
C SER A 31 0.17 -7.92 5.93
N ILE A 32 -0.40 -8.61 6.91
CA ILE A 32 0.08 -9.89 7.40
C ILE A 32 -0.81 -10.97 6.78
N VAL A 33 -0.18 -11.95 6.13
CA VAL A 33 -0.89 -13.10 5.56
C VAL A 33 -0.51 -14.35 6.35
N ALA A 34 -1.51 -15.09 6.78
CA ALA A 34 -1.36 -16.27 7.63
C ALA A 34 -2.34 -17.37 7.20
N ARG A 35 -2.34 -18.50 7.90
CA ARG A 35 -3.26 -19.61 7.65
C ARG A 35 -4.10 -19.93 8.90
N LYS A 36 -5.43 -20.08 8.71
CA LYS A 36 -6.36 -20.49 9.78
C LYS A 36 -5.99 -21.84 10.37
N SER A 37 -5.57 -22.77 9.51
CA SER A 37 -5.12 -24.12 9.91
C SER A 37 -3.92 -24.11 10.86
N ARG A 38 -3.25 -22.95 11.02
CA ARG A 38 -2.14 -22.75 11.96
C ARG A 38 -2.52 -21.93 13.18
N GLY A 39 -3.83 -21.75 13.41
CA GLY A 39 -4.38 -21.08 14.59
C GLY A 39 -4.22 -19.56 14.56
N ILE A 40 -4.10 -18.94 13.39
CA ILE A 40 -3.97 -17.49 13.25
C ILE A 40 -5.21 -16.96 12.51
N THR A 41 -6.00 -16.12 13.20
CA THR A 41 -7.22 -15.49 12.67
C THR A 41 -7.27 -13.99 12.93
N LYS A 42 -6.47 -13.49 13.87
CA LYS A 42 -6.40 -12.10 14.31
C LYS A 42 -4.97 -11.72 14.70
N PRO A 43 -4.63 -10.42 14.81
CA PRO A 43 -3.27 -9.98 15.12
C PRO A 43 -2.65 -10.63 16.36
N LYS A 44 -3.40 -10.76 17.43
CA LYS A 44 -2.91 -11.32 18.71
C LYS A 44 -2.47 -12.77 18.60
N ASP A 45 -3.00 -13.53 17.63
CA ASP A 45 -2.64 -14.95 17.43
C ASP A 45 -1.22 -15.11 16.84
N LEU A 46 -0.56 -14.02 16.46
CA LEU A 46 0.85 -14.00 16.04
C LEU A 46 1.83 -14.17 17.22
N GLU A 47 1.39 -13.91 18.46
CA GLU A 47 2.25 -14.13 19.63
C GLU A 47 2.59 -15.62 19.76
N GLY A 48 3.85 -15.94 19.91
CA GLY A 48 4.39 -17.29 19.90
C GLY A 48 4.64 -17.89 18.51
N LYS A 49 4.48 -17.11 17.43
CA LYS A 49 4.61 -17.58 16.04
C LYS A 49 5.84 -16.96 15.36
N LYS A 50 6.22 -17.57 14.22
CA LYS A 50 7.25 -17.04 13.33
C LYS A 50 6.62 -16.22 12.22
N LEU A 51 7.07 -14.99 12.06
CA LEU A 51 6.68 -14.08 10.99
C LEU A 51 7.85 -13.95 9.99
N GLY A 52 7.65 -14.47 8.79
CA GLY A 52 8.57 -14.29 7.68
C GLY A 52 8.46 -12.88 7.10
N ALA A 53 9.54 -12.11 7.17
CA ALA A 53 9.54 -10.71 6.75
C ALA A 53 10.85 -10.34 6.07
N PRO A 54 10.83 -9.97 4.76
CA PRO A 54 12.00 -9.41 4.11
C PRO A 54 12.39 -8.07 4.75
N ALA A 55 13.67 -7.87 5.07
CA ALA A 55 14.14 -6.65 5.75
C ALA A 55 13.81 -5.36 4.97
N ALA A 56 13.74 -5.44 3.63
CA ALA A 56 13.40 -4.31 2.76
C ALA A 56 11.89 -4.19 2.45
N ASP A 57 11.03 -5.03 3.04
CA ASP A 57 9.60 -5.02 2.78
C ASP A 57 8.92 -3.78 3.39
N GLY A 58 8.14 -3.09 2.57
CA GLY A 58 7.34 -1.94 3.02
C GLY A 58 6.31 -2.31 4.07
N ALA A 59 5.73 -3.52 4.01
CA ALA A 59 4.80 -4.00 5.02
C ALA A 59 5.52 -4.28 6.35
N TYR A 60 6.70 -4.92 6.30
CA TYR A 60 7.49 -5.12 7.52
C TYR A 60 7.93 -3.80 8.17
N ALA A 61 8.20 -2.80 7.36
CA ALA A 61 8.53 -1.48 7.87
C ALA A 61 7.44 -0.87 8.78
N GLN A 62 6.20 -1.35 8.68
CA GLN A 62 5.05 -0.90 9.49
C GLN A 62 4.77 -1.83 10.68
N TRP A 63 5.58 -2.87 10.88
CA TRP A 63 5.39 -3.87 11.93
C TRP A 63 5.23 -3.24 13.32
N LYS A 64 6.08 -2.29 13.68
CA LYS A 64 6.02 -1.63 15.00
C LYS A 64 4.71 -0.85 15.20
N ILE A 65 4.20 -0.19 14.16
CA ILE A 65 2.91 0.50 14.19
C ILE A 65 1.78 -0.52 14.37
N PHE A 66 1.82 -1.62 13.60
CA PHE A 66 0.82 -2.68 13.68
C PHE A 66 0.78 -3.34 15.07
N VAL A 67 1.93 -3.65 15.64
CA VAL A 67 2.06 -4.21 17.01
C VAL A 67 1.43 -3.27 18.03
N GLN A 68 1.77 -1.98 17.99
CA GLN A 68 1.25 -0.99 18.93
C GLN A 68 -0.26 -0.81 18.78
N ALA A 69 -0.77 -0.70 17.55
CA ALA A 69 -2.19 -0.51 17.29
C ALA A 69 -3.06 -1.70 17.76
N ASN A 70 -2.48 -2.90 17.81
CA ASN A 70 -3.18 -4.11 18.22
C ASN A 70 -2.83 -4.60 19.64
N ASN A 71 -2.14 -3.80 20.45
CA ASN A 71 -1.70 -4.12 21.80
C ASN A 71 -0.98 -5.48 21.90
N MET A 72 -0.13 -5.79 20.92
CA MET A 72 0.63 -7.03 20.87
C MET A 72 1.96 -6.90 21.63
N ASP A 73 2.44 -8.03 22.12
CA ASP A 73 3.80 -8.15 22.66
C ASP A 73 4.75 -8.60 21.53
N ALA A 74 5.48 -7.65 20.95
CA ALA A 74 6.42 -7.93 19.86
C ALA A 74 7.52 -8.94 20.24
N SER A 75 7.89 -9.03 21.53
CA SER A 75 8.94 -9.96 22.01
C SER A 75 8.53 -11.42 21.88
N LYS A 76 7.22 -11.68 21.77
CA LYS A 76 6.68 -13.03 21.58
C LYS A 76 6.59 -13.47 20.12
N VAL A 77 6.89 -12.58 19.16
CA VAL A 77 6.87 -12.91 17.73
C VAL A 77 8.30 -13.07 17.22
N THR A 78 8.62 -14.25 16.71
CA THR A 78 9.93 -14.50 16.11
C THR A 78 9.94 -13.95 14.68
N ILE A 79 10.78 -12.97 14.40
CA ILE A 79 10.94 -12.43 13.05
C ILE A 79 12.01 -13.23 12.31
N GLU A 80 11.60 -13.91 11.24
CA GLU A 80 12.52 -14.58 10.32
C GLU A 80 12.79 -13.64 9.13
N ASN A 81 14.05 -13.19 9.01
CA ASN A 81 14.48 -12.40 7.86
C ASN A 81 14.65 -13.29 6.63
N ILE A 82 13.71 -13.22 5.71
CA ILE A 82 13.64 -14.06 4.51
C ILE A 82 13.68 -13.22 3.23
N GLY A 83 14.05 -13.85 2.11
CA GLY A 83 14.01 -13.21 0.80
C GLY A 83 12.59 -13.15 0.22
N PHE A 84 12.32 -12.15 -0.63
CA PHE A 84 11.03 -12.05 -1.32
C PHE A 84 10.63 -13.31 -2.10
N PRO A 85 11.52 -14.00 -2.85
CA PRO A 85 11.12 -15.17 -3.64
C PRO A 85 10.69 -16.38 -2.82
N VAL A 86 11.16 -16.51 -1.58
CA VAL A 86 10.87 -17.67 -0.71
C VAL A 86 9.75 -17.40 0.29
N ARG A 87 9.22 -16.20 0.36
CA ARG A 87 8.27 -15.76 1.35
C ARG A 87 6.98 -16.59 1.34
N GLU A 88 6.29 -16.63 0.23
CA GLU A 88 5.07 -17.41 0.07
C GLU A 88 5.32 -18.93 0.16
N PRO A 89 6.37 -19.50 -0.47
CA PRO A 89 6.76 -20.91 -0.25
C PRO A 89 6.97 -21.30 1.21
N MET A 90 7.61 -20.46 2.02
CA MET A 90 7.84 -20.75 3.43
C MET A 90 6.54 -20.73 4.26
N LEU A 91 5.58 -19.85 3.92
CA LEU A 91 4.25 -19.90 4.53
C LEU A 91 3.49 -21.14 4.07
N GLN A 92 3.54 -21.49 2.78
CA GLN A 92 2.87 -22.68 2.25
C GLN A 92 3.34 -23.95 2.98
N THR A 93 4.65 -24.14 3.09
CA THR A 93 5.27 -25.36 3.68
C THR A 93 5.28 -25.37 5.21
N GLY A 94 5.06 -24.22 5.87
CA GLY A 94 5.04 -24.12 7.33
C GLY A 94 6.37 -23.86 7.98
N GLN A 95 7.32 -23.37 7.26
CA GLN A 95 8.58 -22.90 7.82
C GLN A 95 8.37 -21.60 8.62
N VAL A 96 7.35 -20.82 8.23
CA VAL A 96 6.81 -19.69 9.01
C VAL A 96 5.30 -19.81 9.08
N GLU A 97 4.68 -19.25 10.13
CA GLU A 97 3.23 -19.29 10.32
C GLU A 97 2.49 -18.09 9.72
N ALA A 98 3.23 -16.99 9.51
CA ALA A 98 2.71 -15.78 8.86
C ALA A 98 3.82 -15.11 8.04
N ILE A 99 3.42 -14.24 7.12
CA ILE A 99 4.34 -13.42 6.31
C ILE A 99 3.85 -11.98 6.24
N THR A 100 4.77 -11.02 6.07
CA THR A 100 4.43 -9.68 5.62
C THR A 100 4.32 -9.64 4.10
N GLY A 101 3.49 -8.73 3.54
CA GLY A 101 3.40 -8.56 2.10
C GLY A 101 2.29 -7.62 1.66
N PHE A 102 2.02 -7.62 0.37
CA PHE A 102 0.84 -6.93 -0.19
C PHE A 102 -0.32 -7.91 -0.25
N SER A 103 -1.49 -7.50 0.27
CA SER A 103 -2.69 -8.32 0.40
C SER A 103 -3.01 -9.11 -0.87
N PHE A 104 -3.23 -8.42 -1.99
CA PHE A 104 -3.58 -9.01 -3.27
C PHE A 104 -2.44 -9.86 -3.89
N SER A 105 -1.16 -9.50 -3.65
CA SER A 105 -0.05 -10.28 -4.21
C SER A 105 0.15 -11.59 -3.46
N SER A 106 0.30 -11.53 -2.14
CA SER A 106 0.56 -12.73 -1.35
C SER A 106 -0.64 -13.69 -1.34
N PHE A 107 -1.89 -13.15 -1.29
CA PHE A 107 -3.09 -13.97 -1.38
C PHE A 107 -3.14 -14.74 -2.71
N ILE A 108 -3.01 -14.04 -3.83
CA ILE A 108 -3.08 -14.65 -5.16
C ILE A 108 -1.94 -15.65 -5.38
N ASN A 109 -0.71 -15.31 -4.97
CA ASN A 109 0.43 -16.21 -5.11
C ASN A 109 0.22 -17.50 -4.31
N LEU A 110 -0.19 -17.41 -3.04
CA LEU A 110 -0.45 -18.59 -2.20
C LEU A 110 -1.59 -19.45 -2.75
N LYS A 111 -2.66 -18.83 -3.24
CA LYS A 111 -3.76 -19.53 -3.92
C LYS A 111 -3.28 -20.26 -5.17
N SER A 112 -2.45 -19.62 -5.99
CA SER A 112 -1.85 -20.23 -7.19
C SER A 112 -0.89 -21.39 -6.86
N MET A 113 -0.30 -21.38 -5.66
CA MET A 113 0.53 -22.46 -5.13
C MET A 113 -0.29 -23.59 -4.49
N GLY A 114 -1.63 -23.55 -4.58
CA GLY A 114 -2.52 -24.60 -4.08
C GLY A 114 -2.93 -24.46 -2.61
N VAL A 115 -2.64 -23.33 -1.95
CA VAL A 115 -3.18 -23.06 -0.61
C VAL A 115 -4.66 -22.74 -0.74
N PRO A 116 -5.57 -23.45 -0.04
CA PRO A 116 -7.00 -23.16 -0.12
C PRO A 116 -7.31 -21.71 0.29
N ALA A 117 -8.05 -20.98 -0.54
CA ALA A 117 -8.40 -19.59 -0.26
C ALA A 117 -9.11 -19.41 1.09
N GLY A 118 -9.96 -20.38 1.48
CA GLY A 118 -10.64 -20.37 2.77
C GLY A 118 -9.74 -20.57 4.00
N ASP A 119 -8.51 -21.07 3.79
CA ASP A 119 -7.49 -21.20 4.84
C ASP A 119 -6.63 -19.92 4.99
N LEU A 120 -6.61 -19.07 3.98
CA LEU A 120 -5.84 -17.84 4.02
C LEU A 120 -6.53 -16.78 4.89
N VAL A 121 -5.75 -16.14 5.74
CA VAL A 121 -6.14 -14.96 6.52
C VAL A 121 -5.30 -13.79 6.04
N VAL A 122 -5.94 -12.79 5.47
CA VAL A 122 -5.29 -11.55 5.06
C VAL A 122 -5.69 -10.46 6.05
N MET A 123 -4.77 -10.08 6.92
CA MET A 123 -4.92 -8.95 7.85
C MET A 123 -4.35 -7.70 7.18
N LEU A 124 -5.22 -6.95 6.47
CA LEU A 124 -4.82 -5.66 5.90
C LEU A 124 -4.51 -4.71 7.05
N MET A 125 -3.28 -4.21 7.13
CA MET A 125 -2.83 -3.41 8.27
C MET A 125 -3.67 -2.15 8.48
N ALA A 126 -4.24 -1.61 7.39
CA ALA A 126 -5.17 -0.48 7.45
C ALA A 126 -6.48 -0.79 8.21
N ASP A 127 -6.93 -2.06 8.25
CA ASP A 127 -8.09 -2.49 9.04
C ASP A 127 -7.74 -2.70 10.51
N HIS A 128 -6.45 -2.72 10.82
CA HIS A 128 -5.89 -2.98 12.14
C HIS A 128 -5.11 -1.79 12.70
N GLY A 129 -5.56 -0.56 12.42
CA GLY A 129 -5.07 0.65 13.05
C GLY A 129 -3.80 1.27 12.43
N VAL A 130 -3.29 0.74 11.34
CA VAL A 130 -2.19 1.37 10.58
C VAL A 130 -2.79 2.36 9.58
N ASN A 131 -3.03 3.58 10.04
CA ASN A 131 -3.77 4.61 9.32
C ASN A 131 -2.88 5.44 8.39
N LEU A 132 -2.19 4.77 7.47
CA LEU A 132 -1.32 5.42 6.48
C LEU A 132 -2.05 5.62 5.15
N TYR A 133 -1.59 6.61 4.39
CA TYR A 133 -1.86 6.67 2.96
C TYR A 133 -0.96 5.68 2.21
N GLY A 134 -1.45 5.17 1.07
CA GLY A 134 -0.69 4.29 0.20
C GLY A 134 0.40 5.03 -0.58
N ASN A 135 0.73 4.48 -1.71
CA ASN A 135 1.78 5.02 -2.55
C ASN A 135 1.40 6.42 -3.10
N ALA A 136 2.37 7.31 -3.25
CA ALA A 136 2.19 8.69 -3.68
C ALA A 136 2.90 8.99 -5.00
N VAL A 137 2.39 9.94 -5.77
CA VAL A 137 3.09 10.51 -6.91
C VAL A 137 4.04 11.60 -6.42
N PHE A 138 5.33 11.41 -6.66
CA PHE A 138 6.36 12.39 -6.36
C PHE A 138 6.78 13.15 -7.62
N VAL A 139 6.99 14.44 -7.47
CA VAL A 139 7.54 15.28 -8.52
C VAL A 139 8.77 16.02 -8.00
N ASN A 140 9.74 16.24 -8.89
CA ASN A 140 10.84 17.15 -8.62
C ASN A 140 10.29 18.58 -8.52
N PRO A 141 10.57 19.35 -7.43
CA PRO A 141 10.03 20.70 -7.25
C PRO A 141 10.42 21.66 -8.35
N LYS A 142 11.67 21.57 -8.84
CA LYS A 142 12.10 22.39 -9.95
C LYS A 142 11.27 22.09 -11.20
N PHE A 143 11.05 20.82 -11.53
CA PHE A 143 10.17 20.43 -12.64
C PHE A 143 8.74 20.93 -12.44
N ALA A 144 8.21 20.81 -11.21
CA ALA A 144 6.86 21.29 -10.90
C ALA A 144 6.72 22.82 -11.02
N ALA A 145 7.81 23.56 -10.74
CA ALA A 145 7.83 25.01 -10.89
C ALA A 145 8.00 25.44 -12.35
N ASP A 146 8.87 24.74 -13.10
CA ASP A 146 9.18 25.06 -14.49
C ASP A 146 8.05 24.61 -15.44
N GLU A 147 7.41 23.45 -15.16
CA GLU A 147 6.44 22.78 -16.03
C GLU A 147 5.15 22.41 -15.28
N PRO A 148 4.46 23.36 -14.64
CA PRO A 148 3.29 23.07 -13.81
C PRO A 148 2.14 22.44 -14.60
N GLU A 149 1.94 22.81 -15.86
CA GLU A 149 0.87 22.26 -16.70
C GLU A 149 1.15 20.80 -17.12
N ALA A 150 2.40 20.43 -17.30
CA ALA A 150 2.78 19.04 -17.54
C ALA A 150 2.42 18.17 -16.33
N VAL A 151 2.67 18.65 -15.10
CA VAL A 151 2.31 17.95 -13.86
C VAL A 151 0.79 17.83 -13.71
N ARG A 152 0.03 18.91 -13.98
CA ARG A 152 -1.45 18.88 -13.96
C ARG A 152 -2.01 17.93 -15.01
N GLY A 153 -1.45 17.98 -16.23
CA GLY A 153 -1.82 17.08 -17.33
C GLY A 153 -1.60 15.61 -16.99
N PHE A 154 -0.44 15.30 -16.39
CA PHE A 154 -0.13 13.95 -15.92
C PHE A 154 -1.13 13.47 -14.87
N LEU A 155 -1.42 14.26 -13.84
CA LEU A 155 -2.35 13.87 -12.78
C LEU A 155 -3.79 13.71 -13.30
N ARG A 156 -4.22 14.56 -14.25
CA ARG A 156 -5.52 14.40 -14.91
C ARG A 156 -5.61 13.12 -15.71
N ALA A 157 -4.58 12.80 -16.49
CA ALA A 157 -4.50 11.56 -17.26
C ALA A 157 -4.49 10.32 -16.33
N LEU A 158 -3.76 10.40 -15.23
CA LEU A 158 -3.70 9.34 -14.23
C LEU A 158 -5.07 9.09 -13.58
N VAL A 159 -5.75 10.13 -13.13
CA VAL A 159 -7.11 10.01 -12.57
C VAL A 159 -8.07 9.43 -13.58
N LYS A 160 -8.00 9.88 -14.85
CA LYS A 160 -8.82 9.31 -15.93
C LYS A 160 -8.53 7.82 -16.12
N GLY A 161 -7.26 7.43 -16.16
CA GLY A 161 -6.87 6.01 -16.29
C GLY A 161 -7.40 5.14 -15.16
N ILE A 162 -7.44 5.66 -13.92
CA ILE A 162 -8.02 4.91 -12.79
C ILE A 162 -9.53 4.76 -12.97
N LYS A 163 -10.22 5.84 -13.32
CA LYS A 163 -11.68 5.78 -13.55
C LYS A 163 -12.01 4.78 -14.66
N ASP A 164 -11.26 4.78 -15.74
CA ASP A 164 -11.42 3.81 -16.83
C ASP A 164 -11.16 2.37 -16.35
N THR A 165 -10.11 2.17 -15.56
CA THR A 165 -9.77 0.86 -14.95
C THR A 165 -10.85 0.36 -13.99
N VAL A 166 -11.37 1.24 -13.14
CA VAL A 166 -12.44 0.88 -12.18
C VAL A 166 -13.74 0.57 -12.90
N LYS A 167 -14.04 1.32 -13.96
CA LYS A 167 -15.25 1.14 -14.77
C LYS A 167 -15.23 -0.18 -15.54
N ASP A 168 -14.08 -0.56 -16.10
CA ASP A 168 -13.91 -1.78 -16.88
C ASP A 168 -12.57 -2.46 -16.53
N PRO A 169 -12.53 -3.23 -15.43
CA PRO A 169 -11.32 -3.95 -15.02
C PRO A 169 -10.86 -5.00 -16.03
N ASP A 170 -11.78 -5.59 -16.78
CA ASP A 170 -11.47 -6.59 -17.81
C ASP A 170 -10.65 -5.98 -18.95
N ALA A 171 -11.10 -4.85 -19.50
CA ALA A 171 -10.36 -4.12 -20.53
C ALA A 171 -9.02 -3.58 -20.02
N ALA A 172 -8.95 -3.19 -18.73
CA ALA A 172 -7.70 -2.76 -18.12
C ALA A 172 -6.68 -3.91 -18.06
N VAL A 173 -7.09 -5.12 -17.69
CA VAL A 173 -6.22 -6.30 -17.67
C VAL A 173 -5.77 -6.67 -19.07
N ASP A 174 -6.62 -6.58 -20.09
CA ASP A 174 -6.22 -6.83 -21.48
C ASP A 174 -5.08 -5.90 -21.93
N THR A 175 -5.02 -4.69 -21.37
CA THR A 175 -3.90 -3.76 -21.60
C THR A 175 -2.60 -4.21 -20.91
N VAL A 176 -2.69 -4.83 -19.75
CA VAL A 176 -1.53 -5.43 -19.05
C VAL A 176 -1.00 -6.63 -19.84
N LEU A 177 -1.89 -7.52 -20.28
CA LEU A 177 -1.52 -8.75 -21.04
C LEU A 177 -0.80 -8.45 -22.37
N LYS A 178 -1.03 -7.28 -22.96
CA LYS A 178 -0.28 -6.85 -24.15
C LYS A 178 1.21 -6.55 -23.85
N ARG A 179 1.58 -6.43 -22.57
CA ARG A 179 2.96 -6.11 -22.11
C ARG A 179 3.59 -7.26 -21.33
N ASP A 180 2.81 -8.25 -20.94
CA ASP A 180 3.24 -9.42 -20.18
C ASP A 180 2.49 -10.64 -20.73
N ASP A 181 3.15 -11.39 -21.58
CA ASP A 181 2.61 -12.55 -22.30
C ASP A 181 2.55 -13.83 -21.44
N VAL A 182 3.19 -13.82 -20.27
CA VAL A 182 3.12 -14.92 -19.31
C VAL A 182 2.03 -14.74 -18.26
N ALA A 183 1.43 -13.55 -18.18
CA ALA A 183 0.38 -13.25 -17.22
C ALA A 183 -0.94 -13.94 -17.57
N SER A 184 -1.65 -14.42 -16.56
CA SER A 184 -2.96 -15.08 -16.72
C SER A 184 -4.08 -14.07 -16.48
N LYS A 185 -4.97 -13.85 -17.47
CA LYS A 185 -6.08 -12.90 -17.35
C LYS A 185 -6.95 -13.14 -16.10
N PRO A 186 -7.42 -14.36 -15.80
CA PRO A 186 -8.21 -14.59 -14.60
C PRO A 186 -7.48 -14.20 -13.30
N VAL A 187 -6.19 -14.49 -13.23
CA VAL A 187 -5.35 -14.19 -12.06
C VAL A 187 -5.15 -12.68 -11.89
N GLU A 188 -4.81 -11.99 -12.97
CA GLU A 188 -4.59 -10.54 -12.92
C GLU A 188 -5.89 -9.75 -12.71
N LEU A 189 -7.01 -10.25 -13.22
CA LEU A 189 -8.32 -9.66 -12.97
C LEU A 189 -8.74 -9.79 -11.50
N GLU A 190 -8.52 -10.96 -10.89
CA GLU A 190 -8.76 -11.15 -9.45
C GLU A 190 -7.86 -10.22 -8.62
N ARG A 191 -6.58 -10.14 -8.96
CA ARG A 191 -5.62 -9.23 -8.33
C ARG A 191 -6.06 -7.77 -8.42
N LEU A 192 -6.46 -7.33 -9.61
CA LEU A 192 -6.92 -5.97 -9.83
C LEU A 192 -8.20 -5.66 -9.04
N ARG A 193 -9.17 -6.59 -9.04
CA ARG A 193 -10.43 -6.42 -8.28
C ARG A 193 -10.17 -6.32 -6.77
N MET A 194 -9.25 -7.12 -6.24
CA MET A 194 -8.83 -6.98 -4.84
C MET A 194 -8.21 -5.61 -4.57
N ALA A 195 -7.29 -5.15 -5.43
CA ALA A 195 -6.66 -3.84 -5.27
C ALA A 195 -7.68 -2.69 -5.36
N ILE A 196 -8.64 -2.78 -6.27
CA ILE A 196 -9.72 -1.80 -6.39
C ILE A 196 -10.55 -1.75 -5.12
N HIS A 197 -11.00 -2.91 -4.64
CA HIS A 197 -11.86 -3.01 -3.46
C HIS A 197 -11.14 -2.58 -2.18
N ASP A 198 -9.94 -3.09 -1.93
CA ASP A 198 -9.27 -2.94 -0.64
C ASP A 198 -8.49 -1.62 -0.51
N ASN A 199 -7.99 -1.08 -1.63
CA ASN A 199 -6.99 -0.03 -1.60
C ASN A 199 -7.39 1.24 -2.35
N ILE A 200 -8.18 1.13 -3.44
CA ILE A 200 -8.52 2.25 -4.33
C ILE A 200 -9.87 2.84 -3.98
N LEU A 201 -10.96 2.06 -4.07
CA LEU A 201 -12.33 2.52 -3.81
C LEU A 201 -12.65 2.46 -2.32
N THR A 202 -12.12 3.40 -1.56
CA THR A 202 -12.39 3.52 -0.13
C THR A 202 -13.56 4.49 0.13
N PRO A 203 -14.17 4.47 1.33
CA PRO A 203 -15.15 5.48 1.72
C PRO A 203 -14.63 6.93 1.58
N GLU A 204 -13.34 7.16 1.86
CA GLU A 204 -12.72 8.48 1.70
C GLU A 204 -12.64 8.88 0.23
N VAL A 205 -12.23 7.99 -0.66
CA VAL A 205 -12.18 8.26 -2.11
C VAL A 205 -13.58 8.51 -2.68
N ASN A 206 -14.58 7.77 -2.20
CA ASN A 206 -15.98 8.00 -2.62
C ASN A 206 -16.49 9.37 -2.17
N ALA A 207 -16.08 9.86 -1.01
CA ALA A 207 -16.48 11.17 -0.49
C ALA A 207 -15.71 12.33 -1.13
N ASP A 208 -14.38 12.20 -1.21
CA ASP A 208 -13.46 13.30 -1.51
C ASP A 208 -12.88 13.25 -2.94
N GLY A 209 -13.10 12.13 -3.63
CA GLY A 209 -12.56 11.87 -4.97
C GLY A 209 -11.12 11.37 -4.97
N TYR A 210 -10.69 10.87 -6.12
CA TYR A 210 -9.32 10.36 -6.30
C TYR A 210 -8.28 11.45 -6.02
N GLY A 211 -7.21 11.09 -5.32
CA GLY A 211 -6.08 11.98 -5.03
C GLY A 211 -6.29 12.92 -3.86
N ALA A 212 -7.46 12.97 -3.25
CA ALA A 212 -7.69 13.78 -2.06
C ALA A 212 -6.89 13.24 -0.86
N VAL A 213 -6.45 14.16 0.00
CA VAL A 213 -5.77 13.86 1.26
C VAL A 213 -6.41 14.70 2.36
N ARG A 214 -6.88 14.04 3.39
CA ARG A 214 -7.36 14.69 4.60
C ARG A 214 -6.18 15.04 5.48
N MET A 215 -6.06 16.31 5.87
CA MET A 215 -4.89 16.79 6.61
C MET A 215 -4.80 16.22 8.03
N ASP A 216 -5.93 15.95 8.66
CA ASP A 216 -6.00 15.28 9.96
C ASP A 216 -5.46 13.83 9.89
N ARG A 217 -5.90 13.07 8.88
CA ARG A 217 -5.38 11.72 8.62
C ARG A 217 -3.89 11.75 8.23
N LEU A 218 -3.47 12.74 7.45
CA LEU A 218 -2.05 12.89 7.09
C LEU A 218 -1.19 13.18 8.33
N ALA A 219 -1.67 14.03 9.24
CA ALA A 219 -0.98 14.29 10.51
C ALA A 219 -0.86 13.01 11.35
N GLN A 220 -1.94 12.23 11.50
CA GLN A 220 -1.90 10.93 12.16
C GLN A 220 -0.92 9.95 11.48
N SER A 221 -0.89 9.93 10.14
CA SER A 221 0.05 9.10 9.39
C SER A 221 1.51 9.49 9.69
N ILE A 222 1.82 10.78 9.76
CA ILE A 222 3.15 11.29 10.11
C ILE A 222 3.51 10.88 11.54
N ASP A 223 2.57 10.98 12.48
CA ASP A 223 2.79 10.55 13.87
C ASP A 223 3.04 9.04 13.98
N GLN A 224 2.31 8.23 13.24
CA GLN A 224 2.54 6.78 13.20
C GLN A 224 3.91 6.44 12.58
N ILE A 225 4.30 7.10 11.49
CA ILE A 225 5.61 6.87 10.87
C ILE A 225 6.73 7.25 11.82
N ALA A 226 6.56 8.26 12.67
CA ALA A 226 7.55 8.65 13.68
C ALA A 226 7.85 7.53 14.71
N LEU A 227 7.01 6.51 14.82
CA LEU A 227 7.28 5.32 15.64
C LEU A 227 8.36 4.41 15.03
N THR A 228 8.57 4.49 13.72
CA THR A 228 9.46 3.61 12.97
C THR A 228 10.60 4.36 12.26
N TYR A 229 10.51 5.67 12.18
CA TYR A 229 11.45 6.52 11.48
C TYR A 229 11.82 7.75 12.31
N ASP A 230 13.12 7.98 12.45
CA ASP A 230 13.64 9.19 13.12
C ASP A 230 13.77 10.33 12.10
N PHE A 231 12.97 11.38 12.27
CA PHE A 231 13.02 12.58 11.46
C PHE A 231 14.13 13.51 11.98
N LYS A 232 15.30 13.44 11.33
CA LYS A 232 16.49 14.23 11.74
C LYS A 232 16.23 15.73 11.90
N ASN A 233 15.30 16.27 11.12
CA ASN A 233 14.94 17.70 11.13
C ASN A 233 13.57 17.96 11.79
N GLY A 234 13.09 17.03 12.62
CA GLY A 234 11.75 17.08 13.22
C GLY A 234 10.67 16.54 12.27
N LYS A 235 9.49 16.25 12.83
CA LYS A 235 8.36 15.75 12.06
C LYS A 235 7.87 16.83 11.09
N PRO A 236 7.68 16.50 9.79
CA PRO A 236 7.13 17.45 8.82
C PRO A 236 5.65 17.72 9.10
N LYS A 237 5.16 18.88 8.68
CA LYS A 237 3.72 19.20 8.71
C LYS A 237 3.06 18.74 7.41
N GLY A 238 1.77 18.43 7.45
CA GLY A 238 1.01 17.97 6.28
C GLY A 238 1.21 18.83 5.03
N PRO A 239 1.07 20.16 5.09
CA PRO A 239 1.29 21.04 3.92
C PRO A 239 2.72 21.06 3.37
N GLU A 240 3.70 20.59 4.13
CA GLU A 240 5.09 20.50 3.67
C GLU A 240 5.32 19.25 2.82
N VAL A 241 4.47 18.23 2.96
CA VAL A 241 4.60 16.93 2.28
C VAL A 241 3.56 16.70 1.21
N PHE A 242 2.43 17.43 1.23
CA PHE A 242 1.35 17.29 0.25
C PHE A 242 0.91 18.64 -0.30
N ASP A 243 0.84 18.75 -1.63
CA ASP A 243 0.37 19.94 -2.34
C ASP A 243 -0.76 19.56 -3.30
N ALA A 244 -1.97 19.97 -2.94
CA ALA A 244 -3.19 19.70 -3.72
C ALA A 244 -3.37 20.60 -4.95
N SER A 245 -2.55 21.66 -5.14
CA SER A 245 -2.75 22.68 -6.18
C SER A 245 -2.59 22.13 -7.62
N PHE A 246 -1.99 20.96 -7.75
CA PHE A 246 -1.81 20.26 -9.04
C PHE A 246 -2.93 19.25 -9.32
N LEU A 247 -3.80 18.95 -8.36
CA LEU A 247 -4.88 18.00 -8.58
C LEU A 247 -5.91 18.57 -9.58
N PRO A 248 -6.53 17.72 -10.41
CA PRO A 248 -7.69 18.12 -11.19
C PRO A 248 -8.81 18.66 -10.30
N PRO A 249 -9.74 19.46 -10.84
CA PRO A 249 -10.92 19.91 -10.12
C PRO A 249 -11.68 18.74 -9.47
N ALA A 250 -12.29 18.97 -8.31
CA ALA A 250 -12.97 17.92 -7.54
C ALA A 250 -14.01 17.14 -8.38
N ALA A 251 -14.72 17.83 -9.29
CA ALA A 251 -15.71 17.21 -10.17
C ALA A 251 -15.10 16.15 -11.10
N GLU A 252 -13.87 16.37 -11.60
CA GLU A 252 -13.16 15.41 -12.46
C GLU A 252 -12.65 14.18 -11.68
N ARG A 253 -12.43 14.32 -10.37
CA ARG A 253 -11.88 13.29 -9.48
C ARG A 253 -12.93 12.41 -8.81
N LYS A 254 -14.22 12.75 -8.91
CA LYS A 254 -15.31 11.95 -8.33
C LYS A 254 -15.33 10.54 -8.90
N VAL A 255 -15.63 9.60 -8.01
CA VAL A 255 -16.04 8.24 -8.39
C VAL A 255 -17.44 8.36 -8.99
N ASN A 256 -17.61 7.86 -10.21
CA ASN A 256 -18.91 7.86 -10.90
C ASN A 256 -19.57 6.50 -10.74
#